data_d938456a2ac1a8ae4c3fb021db84878c
#
_entry.id   d938456a2ac1a8ae4c3fb021db84878c
#
_cell.length_a   1.000
_cell.length_b   1.000
_cell.length_c   1.000
_cell.angle_alpha   90.00
_cell.angle_beta   90.00
_cell.angle_gamma   90.00
#
_symmetry.space_group_name_H-M   'P 1'
#
loop_
_entity.id
_entity.type
_entity.pdbx_description
1 polymer ?
#
loop_
_entity_poly.entity_id
_entity_poly.type
_entity_poly.pdbx_seq_one_letter_code
_entity_poly.pdbx_strand_id
1 'polypeptide(L)'
;FAGFLPTKTQERLRVLADWKARAADDLALVFYEAPHRIDETLAALAEAFGAEREILIGRELTKVFEQSVRLPLSEAVAWLESDANHARGEFVLVIFPPSERKAVASGLDEATEKVVSTLVAAGLPTKQVAQIAQQLTGTPKDLLYQRALALKD
;
A
#
# COMPACT_ATOMS: atom_id res chain seq x y z
N PHE A 1 6.60 9.18 11.96
CA PHE A 1 7.85 9.70 11.37
C PHE A 1 9.03 8.87 11.86
N ALA A 2 9.85 8.38 10.92
CA ALA A 2 10.96 7.46 11.18
C ALA A 2 12.36 8.08 10.98
N GLY A 3 12.43 9.34 10.52
CA GLY A 3 13.71 10.04 10.31
C GLY A 3 14.47 9.55 9.08
N PHE A 4 15.80 9.54 9.16
CA PHE A 4 16.68 9.05 8.09
C PHE A 4 16.95 7.56 8.22
N LEU A 5 17.03 6.88 7.08
CA LEU A 5 17.44 5.49 7.02
C LEU A 5 18.98 5.37 7.14
N PRO A 6 19.51 4.22 7.64
CA PRO A 6 20.94 3.95 7.69
C PRO A 6 21.61 4.05 6.31
N THR A 7 22.87 4.49 6.28
CA THR A 7 23.66 4.59 5.04
C THR A 7 24.07 3.24 4.49
N LYS A 8 24.37 2.28 5.36
CA LYS A 8 24.77 0.93 4.96
C LYS A 8 23.56 0.12 4.52
N THR A 9 23.64 -0.48 3.35
CA THR A 9 22.55 -1.23 2.72
C THR A 9 21.96 -2.31 3.62
N GLN A 10 22.79 -3.13 4.27
CA GLN A 10 22.30 -4.20 5.14
C GLN A 10 21.57 -3.66 6.39
N GLU A 11 22.08 -2.59 7.00
CA GLU A 11 21.42 -1.94 8.13
C GLU A 11 20.10 -1.29 7.71
N ARG A 12 20.07 -0.66 6.52
CA ARG A 12 18.86 -0.07 5.93
C ARG A 12 17.77 -1.12 5.74
N LEU A 13 18.08 -2.23 5.08
CA LEU A 13 17.13 -3.33 4.87
C LEU A 13 16.63 -3.92 6.19
N ARG A 14 17.50 -4.08 7.18
CA ARG A 14 17.10 -4.55 8.52
C ARG A 14 16.13 -3.59 9.19
N VAL A 15 16.42 -2.28 9.18
CA VAL A 15 15.52 -1.26 9.75
C VAL A 15 14.18 -1.23 9.02
N LEU A 16 14.17 -1.37 7.68
CA LEU A 16 12.93 -1.43 6.90
C LEU A 16 12.12 -2.70 7.22
N ALA A 17 12.77 -3.85 7.41
CA ALA A 17 12.11 -5.08 7.85
C ALA A 17 11.49 -4.92 9.26
N ASP A 18 12.21 -4.28 10.19
CA ASP A 18 11.69 -3.98 11.52
C ASP A 18 10.48 -3.04 11.46
N TRP A 19 10.51 -2.01 10.61
CA TRP A 19 9.36 -1.13 10.40
C TRP A 19 8.17 -1.88 9.78
N LYS A 20 8.41 -2.72 8.78
CA LYS A 20 7.37 -3.55 8.18
C LYS A 20 6.69 -4.47 9.20
N ALA A 21 7.47 -5.05 10.12
CA ALA A 21 6.94 -5.93 11.15
C ALA A 21 6.15 -5.18 12.25
N ARG A 22 6.52 -3.92 12.53
CA ARG A 22 5.90 -3.09 13.57
C ARG A 22 4.74 -2.23 13.06
N ALA A 23 4.85 -1.76 11.83
CA ALA A 23 3.77 -1.03 11.21
C ALA A 23 2.62 -2.01 11.00
N ALA A 24 1.61 -1.90 11.84
CA ALA A 24 0.31 -2.44 11.50
C ALA A 24 -0.04 -1.97 10.09
N ASP A 25 -0.77 -2.77 9.32
CA ASP A 25 -1.06 -2.49 7.90
C ASP A 25 -1.81 -1.17 7.65
N ASP A 26 -2.11 -0.40 8.69
CA ASP A 26 -2.80 0.89 8.67
C ASP A 26 -1.89 2.11 8.85
N LEU A 27 -0.57 1.95 9.05
CA LEU A 27 0.36 3.05 9.29
C LEU A 27 1.11 3.51 8.04
N ALA A 28 1.10 4.82 7.79
CA ALA A 28 2.02 5.45 6.85
C ALA A 28 3.39 5.66 7.51
N LEU A 29 4.47 5.33 6.79
CA LEU A 29 5.85 5.57 7.23
C LEU A 29 6.43 6.78 6.51
N VAL A 30 7.03 7.70 7.27
CA VAL A 30 7.62 8.91 6.71
C VAL A 30 9.12 8.94 7.00
N PHE A 31 9.92 9.09 5.93
CA PHE A 31 11.38 9.19 5.99
C PHE A 31 11.86 10.48 5.36
N TYR A 32 12.99 10.97 5.83
CA TYR A 32 13.79 11.95 5.10
C TYR A 32 14.89 11.24 4.32
N GLU A 33 15.25 11.79 3.15
CA GLU A 33 16.38 11.27 2.38
C GLU A 33 17.15 12.37 1.66
N ALA A 34 18.45 12.10 1.47
CA ALA A 34 19.37 13.00 0.79
C ALA A 34 19.53 12.64 -0.70
N PRO A 35 19.83 13.62 -1.57
CA PRO A 35 19.85 13.39 -3.02
C PRO A 35 20.84 12.33 -3.50
N HIS A 36 21.95 12.18 -2.81
CA HIS A 36 22.99 11.21 -3.19
C HIS A 36 22.68 9.76 -2.77
N ARG A 37 21.53 9.50 -2.17
CA ARG A 37 21.11 8.18 -1.66
C ARG A 37 19.70 7.81 -2.08
N ILE A 38 19.00 8.71 -2.77
CA ILE A 38 17.55 8.54 -3.05
C ILE A 38 17.27 7.28 -3.88
N ASP A 39 18.10 7.02 -4.90
CA ASP A 39 17.98 5.87 -5.79
C ASP A 39 18.12 4.53 -5.03
N GLU A 40 19.20 4.40 -4.25
CA GLU A 40 19.41 3.22 -3.41
C GLU A 40 18.31 3.03 -2.37
N THR A 41 17.78 4.13 -1.85
CA THR A 41 16.72 4.09 -0.85
C THR A 41 15.38 3.67 -1.48
N LEU A 42 15.03 4.18 -2.67
CA LEU A 42 13.84 3.75 -3.39
C LEU A 42 13.90 2.25 -3.74
N ALA A 43 15.05 1.76 -4.19
CA ALA A 43 15.26 0.34 -4.45
C ALA A 43 15.08 -0.52 -3.18
N ALA A 44 15.66 -0.10 -2.05
CA ALA A 44 15.53 -0.79 -0.77
C ALA A 44 14.08 -0.79 -0.26
N LEU A 45 13.34 0.31 -0.46
CA LEU A 45 11.92 0.39 -0.12
C LEU A 45 11.07 -0.57 -0.96
N ALA A 46 11.34 -0.67 -2.26
CA ALA A 46 10.65 -1.61 -3.15
C ALA A 46 10.92 -3.07 -2.76
N GLU A 47 12.16 -3.40 -2.38
CA GLU A 47 12.53 -4.73 -1.88
C GLU A 47 11.81 -5.05 -0.56
N ALA A 48 11.79 -4.11 0.38
CA ALA A 48 11.22 -4.34 1.71
C ALA A 48 9.69 -4.39 1.71
N PHE A 49 9.02 -3.46 1.03
CA PHE A 49 7.56 -3.29 1.09
C PHE A 49 6.80 -3.88 -0.10
N GLY A 50 7.50 -4.22 -1.18
CA GLY A 50 6.92 -4.74 -2.41
C GLY A 50 6.71 -3.65 -3.47
N ALA A 51 6.82 -4.05 -4.73
CA ALA A 51 6.82 -3.18 -5.91
C ALA A 51 5.51 -2.37 -6.06
N GLU A 52 4.38 -2.96 -5.68
CA GLU A 52 3.04 -2.35 -5.80
C GLU A 52 2.68 -1.40 -4.64
N ARG A 53 3.55 -1.30 -3.63
CA ARG A 53 3.32 -0.39 -2.51
C ARG A 53 3.40 1.05 -2.99
N GLU A 54 2.42 1.87 -2.65
CA GLU A 54 2.42 3.28 -3.01
C GLU A 54 3.38 4.10 -2.14
N ILE A 55 4.09 5.00 -2.81
CA ILE A 55 4.94 6.02 -2.20
C ILE A 55 4.52 7.41 -2.69
N LEU A 56 4.57 8.39 -1.79
CA LEU A 56 4.64 9.80 -2.18
C LEU A 56 6.08 10.25 -2.00
N ILE A 57 6.66 10.81 -3.06
CA ILE A 57 7.97 11.43 -3.06
C ILE A 57 7.74 12.94 -3.06
N GLY A 58 8.02 13.61 -1.94
CA GLY A 58 8.07 15.06 -1.85
C GLY A 58 9.51 15.51 -1.98
N ARG A 59 9.76 16.46 -2.88
CA ARG A 59 11.07 17.04 -3.14
C ARG A 59 11.05 18.55 -2.93
N GLU A 60 12.08 19.08 -2.27
CA GLU A 60 12.24 20.54 -2.06
C GLU A 60 10.98 21.20 -1.44
N LEU A 61 10.26 20.47 -0.55
CA LEU A 61 9.03 20.96 0.07
C LEU A 61 9.26 22.31 0.75
N THR A 62 8.32 23.22 0.56
CA THR A 62 8.35 24.64 1.02
C THR A 62 9.38 25.53 0.33
N LYS A 63 10.04 25.05 -0.74
CA LYS A 63 11.03 25.79 -1.52
C LYS A 63 10.49 26.12 -2.92
N VAL A 64 11.25 26.92 -3.69
CA VAL A 64 10.84 27.39 -5.04
C VAL A 64 10.62 26.23 -6.04
N PHE A 65 11.36 25.15 -5.87
CA PHE A 65 11.28 23.97 -6.75
C PHE A 65 10.55 22.79 -6.09
N GLU A 66 9.56 23.12 -5.25
CA GLU A 66 8.72 22.11 -4.62
C GLU A 66 8.04 21.24 -5.66
N GLN A 67 8.11 19.94 -5.46
CA GLN A 67 7.46 18.95 -6.30
C GLN A 67 7.02 17.76 -5.45
N SER A 68 5.87 17.17 -5.78
CA SER A 68 5.43 15.92 -5.19
C SER A 68 4.82 15.01 -6.24
N VAL A 69 5.06 13.70 -6.09
CA VAL A 69 4.46 12.67 -6.93
C VAL A 69 4.05 11.48 -6.06
N ARG A 70 2.91 10.87 -6.37
CA ARG A 70 2.45 9.63 -5.77
C ARG A 70 2.37 8.57 -6.85
N LEU A 71 3.03 7.43 -6.61
CA LEU A 71 3.16 6.34 -7.58
C LEU A 71 3.51 5.03 -6.86
N PRO A 72 3.41 3.86 -7.54
CA PRO A 72 3.94 2.60 -7.02
C PRO A 72 5.46 2.63 -6.89
N LEU A 73 6.02 1.91 -5.92
CA LEU A 73 7.48 1.79 -5.74
C LEU A 73 8.18 1.23 -7.00
N SER A 74 7.50 0.39 -7.78
CA SER A 74 8.01 -0.12 -9.08
C SER A 74 8.32 0.99 -10.10
N GLU A 75 7.64 2.14 -10.00
CA GLU A 75 7.82 3.27 -10.92
C GLU A 75 8.74 4.36 -10.35
N ALA A 76 9.08 4.28 -9.07
CA ALA A 76 9.78 5.36 -8.36
C ALA A 76 11.18 5.65 -8.91
N VAL A 77 11.96 4.62 -9.26
CA VAL A 77 13.30 4.78 -9.84
C VAL A 77 13.20 5.35 -11.26
N ALA A 78 12.27 4.84 -12.08
CA ALA A 78 12.06 5.36 -13.44
C ALA A 78 11.62 6.84 -13.42
N TRP A 79 10.77 7.22 -12.47
CA TRP A 79 10.42 8.63 -12.28
C TRP A 79 11.63 9.47 -11.90
N LEU A 80 12.50 8.99 -10.99
CA LEU A 80 13.71 9.70 -10.59
C LEU A 80 14.65 9.93 -11.80
N GLU A 81 14.77 8.95 -12.68
CA GLU A 81 15.62 9.00 -13.88
C GLU A 81 15.01 9.82 -15.03
N SER A 82 13.72 10.07 -15.02
CA SER A 82 13.02 10.77 -16.11
C SER A 82 13.41 12.24 -16.26
N ASP A 83 13.96 12.88 -15.21
CA ASP A 83 14.48 14.25 -15.23
C ASP A 83 15.69 14.36 -14.31
N ALA A 84 16.81 14.93 -14.80
CA ALA A 84 18.03 15.15 -14.02
C ALA A 84 17.83 16.01 -12.75
N ASN A 85 16.76 16.79 -12.68
CA ASN A 85 16.40 17.57 -11.51
C ASN A 85 15.67 16.75 -10.45
N HIS A 86 15.05 15.61 -10.82
CA HIS A 86 14.34 14.77 -9.86
C HIS A 86 15.27 14.18 -8.80
N ALA A 87 16.53 13.93 -9.14
CA ALA A 87 17.54 13.43 -8.19
C ALA A 87 18.20 14.53 -7.33
N ARG A 88 17.73 15.79 -7.37
CA ARG A 88 18.32 16.91 -6.64
C ARG A 88 17.41 17.42 -5.54
N GLY A 89 18.03 17.97 -4.49
CA GLY A 89 17.31 18.58 -3.37
C GLY A 89 17.06 17.61 -2.21
N GLU A 90 16.25 18.01 -1.26
CA GLU A 90 15.90 17.22 -0.08
C GLU A 90 14.59 16.50 -0.30
N PHE A 91 14.50 15.27 0.21
CA PHE A 91 13.34 14.40 -0.01
C PHE A 91 12.61 14.08 1.29
N VAL A 92 11.29 14.05 1.17
CA VAL A 92 10.37 13.43 2.12
C VAL A 92 9.70 12.26 1.41
N LEU A 93 9.85 11.07 1.96
CA LEU A 93 9.28 9.84 1.43
C LEU A 93 8.16 9.39 2.34
N VAL A 94 6.95 9.22 1.80
CA VAL A 94 5.81 8.68 2.54
C VAL A 94 5.41 7.35 1.93
N ILE A 95 5.70 6.26 2.64
CA ILE A 95 5.19 4.93 2.27
C ILE A 95 3.80 4.80 2.86
N PHE A 96 2.81 4.65 2.00
CA PHE A 96 1.44 4.45 2.45
C PHE A 96 1.27 3.04 3.02
N PRO A 97 0.27 2.82 3.88
CA PRO A 97 -0.13 1.47 4.23
C PRO A 97 -0.44 0.66 2.97
N PRO A 98 -0.43 -0.69 3.02
CA PRO A 98 -0.93 -1.47 1.90
C PRO A 98 -2.26 -0.87 1.52
N SER A 99 -2.45 -0.47 0.26
CA SER A 99 -3.78 -0.14 -0.15
C SER A 99 -4.60 -1.41 0.07
N GLU A 100 -5.65 -1.34 0.87
CA GLU A 100 -6.69 -2.38 0.96
C GLU A 100 -7.40 -2.58 -0.39
N ARG A 101 -6.87 -2.01 -1.44
CA ARG A 101 -7.29 -2.17 -2.81
C ARG A 101 -6.44 -3.21 -3.54
N LYS A 102 -6.47 -4.43 -3.07
CA LYS A 102 -7.25 -5.35 -3.90
C LYS A 102 -8.70 -4.93 -3.69
N ALA A 103 -9.14 -3.94 -4.43
CA ALA A 103 -10.53 -3.87 -4.80
C ALA A 103 -10.83 -5.26 -5.35
N VAL A 104 -11.41 -6.08 -4.51
CA VAL A 104 -11.93 -7.36 -4.95
C VAL A 104 -12.78 -6.99 -6.15
N ALA A 105 -12.67 -7.72 -7.25
CA ALA A 105 -13.49 -7.51 -8.45
C ALA A 105 -15.00 -7.52 -8.14
N SER A 106 -15.35 -7.70 -6.89
CA SER A 106 -16.69 -7.70 -6.29
C SER A 106 -17.18 -6.36 -5.75
N GLY A 107 -16.32 -5.32 -5.64
CA GLY A 107 -16.69 -4.04 -5.01
C GLY A 107 -16.93 -4.10 -3.50
N LEU A 108 -16.54 -5.20 -2.84
CA LEU A 108 -16.64 -5.42 -1.39
C LEU A 108 -15.30 -5.13 -0.72
N ASP A 109 -15.30 -4.65 0.54
CA ASP A 109 -14.10 -4.57 1.36
C ASP A 109 -13.62 -5.96 1.82
N GLU A 110 -12.38 -6.06 2.27
CA GLU A 110 -11.75 -7.33 2.62
C GLU A 110 -12.48 -8.04 3.79
N ALA A 111 -12.96 -7.29 4.76
CA ALA A 111 -13.70 -7.85 5.90
C ALA A 111 -15.02 -8.47 5.43
N THR A 112 -15.76 -7.77 4.57
CA THR A 112 -16.99 -8.26 3.95
C THR A 112 -16.72 -9.47 3.04
N GLU A 113 -15.64 -9.44 2.26
CA GLU A 113 -15.24 -10.56 1.40
C GLU A 113 -14.94 -11.81 2.21
N LYS A 114 -14.20 -11.66 3.31
CA LYS A 114 -13.90 -12.74 4.25
C LYS A 114 -15.16 -13.35 4.87
N VAL A 115 -16.11 -12.50 5.26
CA VAL A 115 -17.42 -12.97 5.77
C VAL A 115 -18.14 -13.78 4.71
N VAL A 116 -18.26 -13.26 3.48
CA VAL A 116 -18.97 -13.95 2.39
C VAL A 116 -18.30 -15.27 2.05
N SER A 117 -16.97 -15.28 1.87
CA SER A 117 -16.23 -16.50 1.51
C SER A 117 -16.31 -17.57 2.61
N THR A 118 -16.23 -17.16 3.88
CA THR A 118 -16.38 -18.10 5.01
C THR A 118 -17.77 -18.75 5.04
N LEU A 119 -18.81 -17.96 4.84
CA LEU A 119 -20.20 -18.47 4.82
C LEU A 119 -20.47 -19.38 3.61
N VAL A 120 -19.88 -19.06 2.46
CA VAL A 120 -19.95 -19.91 1.26
C VAL A 120 -19.21 -21.24 1.50
N ALA A 121 -18.00 -21.18 2.06
CA ALA A 121 -17.22 -22.38 2.40
C ALA A 121 -17.91 -23.28 3.43
N ALA A 122 -18.70 -22.67 4.33
CA ALA A 122 -19.56 -23.41 5.27
C ALA A 122 -20.80 -24.06 4.63
N GLY A 123 -20.96 -23.95 3.30
CA GLY A 123 -22.03 -24.59 2.54
C GLY A 123 -23.40 -23.94 2.64
N LEU A 124 -23.49 -22.69 3.14
CA LEU A 124 -24.78 -22.00 3.27
C LEU A 124 -25.38 -21.67 1.90
N PRO A 125 -26.72 -21.68 1.76
CA PRO A 125 -27.40 -21.20 0.55
C PRO A 125 -27.08 -19.72 0.28
N THR A 126 -26.91 -19.35 -0.99
CA THR A 126 -26.52 -17.99 -1.42
C THR A 126 -27.40 -16.89 -0.81
N LYS A 127 -28.72 -17.12 -0.70
CA LYS A 127 -29.65 -16.17 -0.04
C LYS A 127 -29.35 -15.97 1.43
N GLN A 128 -28.98 -17.03 2.15
CA GLN A 128 -28.63 -16.95 3.56
C GLN A 128 -27.27 -16.27 3.75
N VAL A 129 -26.29 -16.58 2.92
CA VAL A 129 -24.99 -15.89 2.89
C VAL A 129 -25.21 -14.38 2.77
N ALA A 130 -25.97 -13.93 1.76
CA ALA A 130 -26.25 -12.51 1.54
C ALA A 130 -26.98 -11.86 2.72
N GLN A 131 -27.92 -12.57 3.35
CA GLN A 131 -28.68 -12.04 4.49
C GLN A 131 -27.81 -11.90 5.75
N ILE A 132 -27.02 -12.91 6.07
CA ILE A 132 -26.12 -12.90 7.25
C ILE A 132 -25.01 -11.86 7.05
N ALA A 133 -24.37 -11.85 5.88
CA ALA A 133 -23.32 -10.91 5.58
C ALA A 133 -23.83 -9.46 5.63
N GLN A 134 -25.04 -9.17 5.14
CA GLN A 134 -25.67 -7.85 5.26
C GLN A 134 -25.84 -7.42 6.73
N GLN A 135 -26.30 -8.31 7.59
CA GLN A 135 -26.46 -8.02 9.01
C GLN A 135 -25.13 -7.72 9.72
N LEU A 136 -24.05 -8.40 9.30
CA LEU A 136 -22.73 -8.26 9.91
C LEU A 136 -21.95 -7.05 9.39
N THR A 137 -22.10 -6.70 8.10
CA THR A 137 -21.24 -5.71 7.43
C THR A 137 -21.97 -4.43 7.03
N GLY A 138 -23.30 -4.44 6.99
CA GLY A 138 -24.09 -3.32 6.49
C GLY A 138 -24.07 -3.16 4.96
N THR A 139 -23.34 -4.02 4.25
CA THR A 139 -23.20 -3.96 2.79
C THR A 139 -24.53 -4.33 2.10
N PRO A 140 -24.88 -3.68 0.97
CA PRO A 140 -26.12 -3.97 0.24
C PRO A 140 -26.23 -5.44 -0.17
N LYS A 141 -27.42 -6.02 0.10
CA LYS A 141 -27.69 -7.45 -0.10
C LYS A 141 -27.43 -7.93 -1.53
N ASP A 142 -27.70 -7.10 -2.51
CA ASP A 142 -27.57 -7.48 -3.91
C ASP A 142 -26.11 -7.71 -4.29
N LEU A 143 -25.17 -6.87 -3.81
CA LEU A 143 -23.74 -7.05 -3.99
C LEU A 143 -23.25 -8.34 -3.33
N LEU A 144 -23.69 -8.58 -2.10
CA LEU A 144 -23.35 -9.81 -1.35
C LEU A 144 -23.89 -11.06 -2.03
N TYR A 145 -25.09 -11.01 -2.58
CA TYR A 145 -25.69 -12.11 -3.31
C TYR A 145 -24.91 -12.45 -4.59
N GLN A 146 -24.58 -11.42 -5.39
CA GLN A 146 -23.78 -11.59 -6.61
C GLN A 146 -22.40 -12.19 -6.28
N ARG A 147 -21.78 -11.71 -5.22
CA ARG A 147 -20.47 -12.23 -4.80
C ARG A 147 -20.55 -13.68 -4.32
N ALA A 148 -21.54 -14.01 -3.50
CA ALA A 148 -21.74 -15.38 -3.02
C ALA A 148 -22.08 -16.37 -4.15
N LEU A 149 -22.72 -15.89 -5.22
CA LEU A 149 -22.96 -16.69 -6.43
C LEU A 149 -21.65 -16.97 -7.16
N ALA A 150 -20.85 -15.94 -7.41
CA ALA A 150 -19.56 -16.02 -8.11
C ALA A 150 -18.48 -16.88 -7.36
N LEU A 151 -18.66 -17.13 -6.07
CA LEU A 151 -17.77 -18.00 -5.28
C LEU A 151 -18.19 -19.46 -5.28
N LYS A 152 -19.37 -19.80 -5.85
CA LYS A 152 -19.89 -21.17 -5.93
C LYS A 152 -19.69 -21.82 -7.30
N ASP A 153 -19.45 -20.97 -8.33
CA ASP A 153 -19.13 -21.41 -9.69
C ASP A 153 -17.62 -21.74 -9.79
#